data_9a47a990229eaf49cae777a7ef7bbfff
#
_entry.id   9a47a990229eaf49cae777a7ef7bbfff
#
_cell.length_a   1.000
_cell.length_b   1.000
_cell.length_c   1.000
_cell.angle_alpha   90.00
_cell.angle_beta   90.00
_cell.angle_gamma   90.00
#
_symmetry.space_group_name_H-M   'P 1'
#
loop_
_entity.id
_entity.type
_entity.pdbx_description
1 polymer ?
#
loop_
_entity_poly.entity_id
_entity_poly.type
_entity_poly.pdbx_seq_one_letter_code
_entity_poly.pdbx_strand_id
1 'polypeptide(L)'
;MVLLVFLVMTAISTVLCKTELEDAKIQQSNYESTLEQADTQTQTTNVGISVILPTKPGEKASVYDMFYANVQGKEVALFLVIFAVMFSLADFKSGFIKNIGGQARKRFYLIASKTIVLTMFTVILFVLFLFFQALCNQVILGYLKWGDTGDLLTYLGTELVLHAAFAIFIMALSIIIQSNAASMILAIALSIDLAVILYSMFDRFVQKYADVDFHIMDYLVTGKISALPMAAQTSDIQSALL
;
A
#
# COMPACT_ATOMS: atom_id res chain seq x y z
N MET A 1 -19.40 0.35 -1.37
CA MET A 1 -18.98 -0.03 -2.73
C MET A 1 -17.48 -0.26 -2.81
N VAL A 2 -16.61 0.68 -2.43
CA VAL A 2 -15.14 0.53 -2.47
C VAL A 2 -14.67 -0.73 -1.74
N LEU A 3 -15.12 -0.94 -0.50
CA LEU A 3 -14.75 -2.12 0.29
C LEU A 3 -15.16 -3.45 -0.39
N LEU A 4 -16.34 -3.50 -1.01
CA LEU A 4 -16.81 -4.70 -1.71
C LEU A 4 -15.91 -5.04 -2.91
N VAL A 5 -15.53 -4.02 -3.70
CA VAL A 5 -14.63 -4.20 -4.84
C VAL A 5 -13.25 -4.66 -4.34
N PHE A 6 -12.76 -4.12 -3.24
CA PHE A 6 -11.51 -4.56 -2.60
C PHE A 6 -11.56 -6.04 -2.23
N LEU A 7 -12.63 -6.49 -1.54
CA LEU A 7 -12.77 -7.90 -1.18
C LEU A 7 -12.83 -8.84 -2.41
N VAL A 8 -13.50 -8.40 -3.48
CA VAL A 8 -13.54 -9.16 -4.75
C VAL A 8 -12.15 -9.25 -5.37
N MET A 9 -11.39 -8.16 -5.38
CA MET A 9 -10.01 -8.15 -5.89
C MET A 9 -9.10 -9.08 -5.09
N THR A 10 -9.17 -9.05 -3.76
CA THR A 10 -8.43 -9.97 -2.87
C THR A 10 -8.78 -11.45 -3.17
N ALA A 11 -10.05 -11.76 -3.42
CA ALA A 11 -10.46 -13.12 -3.81
C ALA A 11 -9.88 -13.51 -5.17
N ILE A 12 -9.92 -12.62 -6.17
CA ILE A 12 -9.33 -12.85 -7.49
C ILE A 12 -7.82 -13.04 -7.37
N SER A 13 -7.13 -12.18 -6.61
CA SER A 13 -5.69 -12.31 -6.34
C SER A 13 -5.36 -13.69 -5.75
N THR A 14 -6.14 -14.16 -4.75
CA THR A 14 -5.94 -15.49 -4.16
C THR A 14 -6.16 -16.63 -5.17
N VAL A 15 -7.13 -16.49 -6.09
CA VAL A 15 -7.35 -17.48 -7.15
C VAL A 15 -6.18 -17.51 -8.14
N LEU A 16 -5.67 -16.35 -8.54
CA LEU A 16 -4.51 -16.26 -9.43
C LEU A 16 -3.26 -16.85 -8.76
N CYS A 17 -3.01 -16.53 -7.51
CA CYS A 17 -1.91 -17.11 -6.74
C CYS A 17 -2.02 -18.63 -6.58
N LYS A 18 -3.24 -19.18 -6.49
CA LYS A 18 -3.44 -20.63 -6.50
C LYS A 18 -2.94 -21.26 -7.80
N THR A 19 -3.24 -20.67 -8.96
CA THR A 19 -2.77 -21.20 -10.25
C THR A 19 -1.25 -21.11 -10.39
N GLU A 20 -0.62 -20.07 -9.82
CA GLU A 20 0.85 -19.95 -9.76
C GLU A 20 1.48 -21.03 -8.86
N LEU A 21 0.86 -21.31 -7.70
CA LEU A 21 1.33 -22.37 -6.79
C LEU A 21 1.24 -23.79 -7.39
N GLU A 22 0.33 -24.01 -8.34
CA GLU A 22 0.19 -25.29 -9.06
C GLU A 22 1.26 -25.46 -10.16
N ASP A 23 1.90 -24.36 -10.62
CA ASP A 23 2.98 -24.40 -11.60
C ASP A 23 4.35 -24.19 -10.93
N ALA A 24 5.08 -25.29 -10.73
CA ALA A 24 6.38 -25.28 -10.06
C ALA A 24 7.43 -24.38 -10.73
N LYS A 25 7.35 -24.13 -12.04
CA LYS A 25 8.29 -23.26 -12.75
C LYS A 25 8.01 -21.79 -12.46
N ILE A 26 6.72 -21.42 -12.46
CA ILE A 26 6.30 -20.05 -12.13
C ILE A 26 6.63 -19.76 -10.67
N GLN A 27 6.35 -20.69 -9.76
CA GLN A 27 6.68 -20.57 -8.35
C GLN A 27 8.18 -20.36 -8.13
N GLN A 28 9.04 -21.12 -8.83
CA GLN A 28 10.49 -20.98 -8.75
C GLN A 28 10.94 -19.60 -9.24
N SER A 29 10.47 -19.16 -10.40
CA SER A 29 10.80 -17.87 -11.00
C SER A 29 10.39 -16.70 -10.10
N ASN A 30 9.20 -16.77 -9.49
CA ASN A 30 8.69 -15.74 -8.58
C ASN A 30 9.51 -15.69 -7.28
N TYR A 31 9.88 -16.84 -6.73
CA TYR A 31 10.72 -16.92 -5.55
C TYR A 31 12.13 -16.36 -5.79
N GLU A 32 12.76 -16.71 -6.92
CA GLU A 32 14.06 -16.18 -7.31
C GLU A 32 14.00 -14.64 -7.49
N SER A 33 12.97 -14.11 -8.13
CA SER A 33 12.79 -12.66 -8.27
C SER A 33 12.61 -11.94 -6.92
N THR A 34 11.97 -12.59 -5.95
CA THR A 34 11.82 -12.04 -4.59
C THR A 34 13.16 -12.00 -3.84
N LEU A 35 14.00 -13.02 -4.03
CA LEU A 35 15.36 -13.05 -3.44
C LEU A 35 16.25 -11.97 -4.06
N GLU A 36 16.24 -11.81 -5.39
CA GLU A 36 17.00 -10.77 -6.08
C GLU A 36 16.61 -9.36 -5.63
N GLN A 37 15.32 -9.12 -5.36
CA GLN A 37 14.84 -7.85 -4.81
C GLN A 37 15.34 -7.61 -3.39
N ALA A 38 15.42 -8.66 -2.57
CA ALA A 38 15.95 -8.57 -1.21
C ALA A 38 17.47 -8.30 -1.16
N ASP A 39 18.23 -8.93 -2.07
CA ASP A 39 19.72 -8.84 -2.06
C ASP A 39 20.25 -7.54 -2.68
N THR A 40 19.55 -6.97 -3.67
CA THR A 40 20.09 -5.84 -4.42
C THR A 40 19.84 -4.48 -3.79
N GLN A 41 18.97 -4.36 -2.77
CA GLN A 41 18.46 -3.06 -2.27
C GLN A 41 18.06 -2.08 -3.40
N THR A 42 18.22 -2.53 -4.64
CA THR A 42 17.80 -1.78 -5.82
C THR A 42 16.33 -2.07 -5.98
N GLN A 43 15.50 -1.14 -5.55
CA GLN A 43 14.06 -1.21 -5.74
C GLN A 43 13.78 -1.37 -7.23
N THR A 44 13.61 -2.61 -7.68
CA THR A 44 12.96 -2.85 -8.97
C THR A 44 11.50 -2.44 -8.78
N THR A 45 11.24 -1.19 -9.08
CA THR A 45 9.91 -0.61 -8.86
C THR A 45 8.96 -1.23 -9.87
N ASN A 46 8.19 -2.19 -9.42
CA ASN A 46 7.08 -2.73 -10.21
C ASN A 46 6.03 -1.64 -10.37
N VAL A 47 5.94 -1.10 -11.58
CA VAL A 47 4.88 -0.15 -11.93
C VAL A 47 3.58 -0.92 -12.13
N GLY A 48 2.53 -0.52 -11.43
CA GLY A 48 1.23 -1.18 -11.50
C GLY A 48 0.92 -2.06 -10.30
N ILE A 49 -0.14 -2.85 -10.42
CA ILE A 49 -0.55 -3.85 -9.42
C ILE A 49 0.07 -5.18 -9.85
N SER A 50 0.97 -5.70 -9.05
CA SER A 50 1.62 -7.00 -9.30
C SER A 50 1.73 -7.75 -7.98
N VAL A 51 1.07 -8.89 -7.89
CA VAL A 51 1.09 -9.75 -6.69
C VAL A 51 2.06 -10.89 -6.96
N ILE A 52 3.18 -10.91 -6.25
CA ILE A 52 4.22 -11.96 -6.37
C ILE A 52 4.32 -12.66 -5.03
N LEU A 53 4.18 -13.99 -5.01
CA LEU A 53 4.25 -14.77 -3.78
C LEU A 53 5.71 -15.02 -3.36
N PRO A 54 6.06 -14.73 -2.10
CA PRO A 54 7.38 -15.02 -1.55
C PRO A 54 7.56 -16.49 -1.10
N THR A 55 6.57 -17.33 -1.38
CA THR A 55 6.53 -18.72 -0.91
C THR A 55 7.57 -19.58 -1.61
N LYS A 56 8.38 -20.33 -0.83
CA LYS A 56 9.38 -21.26 -1.38
C LYS A 56 8.76 -22.32 -2.26
N PRO A 57 9.43 -22.75 -3.35
CA PRO A 57 8.95 -23.82 -4.21
C PRO A 57 8.67 -25.10 -3.43
N GLY A 58 7.47 -25.65 -3.62
CA GLY A 58 7.01 -26.86 -2.94
C GLY A 58 6.42 -26.64 -1.53
N GLU A 59 6.43 -25.42 -1.00
CA GLU A 59 5.76 -25.08 0.25
C GLU A 59 4.33 -24.57 0.03
N LYS A 60 3.50 -24.71 1.07
CA LYS A 60 2.14 -24.16 1.08
C LYS A 60 2.18 -22.70 1.47
N ALA A 61 1.61 -21.82 0.67
CA ALA A 61 1.48 -20.42 0.96
C ALA A 61 0.72 -20.16 2.27
N SER A 62 1.28 -19.31 3.13
CA SER A 62 0.63 -18.91 4.37
C SER A 62 -0.32 -17.72 4.15
N VAL A 63 -1.15 -17.41 5.16
CA VAL A 63 -1.93 -16.16 5.18
C VAL A 63 -1.00 -14.96 5.14
N TYR A 64 0.15 -15.05 5.82
CA TYR A 64 1.16 -14.00 5.81
C TYR A 64 1.76 -13.78 4.42
N ASP A 65 2.13 -14.86 3.70
CA ASP A 65 2.67 -14.75 2.34
C ASP A 65 1.70 -14.02 1.41
N MET A 66 0.41 -14.39 1.47
CA MET A 66 -0.65 -13.76 0.68
C MET A 66 -0.90 -12.30 1.08
N PHE A 67 -0.92 -12.03 2.40
CA PHE A 67 -1.08 -10.67 2.92
C PHE A 67 0.06 -9.78 2.47
N TYR A 68 1.30 -10.24 2.63
CA TYR A 68 2.50 -9.56 2.17
C TYR A 68 2.46 -9.28 0.66
N ALA A 69 2.17 -10.31 -0.15
CA ALA A 69 2.13 -10.18 -1.60
C ALA A 69 1.10 -9.14 -2.08
N ASN A 70 -0.09 -9.09 -1.47
CA ASN A 70 -1.13 -8.12 -1.83
C ASN A 70 -0.79 -6.69 -1.35
N VAL A 71 -0.15 -6.53 -0.20
CA VAL A 71 0.34 -5.23 0.28
C VAL A 71 1.43 -4.71 -0.63
N GLN A 72 2.45 -5.53 -0.94
CA GLN A 72 3.53 -5.20 -1.88
C GLN A 72 3.00 -4.99 -3.30
N GLY A 73 1.96 -5.73 -3.70
CA GLY A 73 1.23 -5.56 -4.94
C GLY A 73 0.38 -4.28 -5.01
N LYS A 74 0.40 -3.44 -3.95
CA LYS A 74 -0.25 -2.12 -3.87
C LYS A 74 -1.77 -2.15 -3.92
N GLU A 75 -2.36 -3.32 -3.75
CA GLU A 75 -3.80 -3.46 -3.73
C GLU A 75 -4.42 -2.62 -2.59
N VAL A 76 -3.89 -2.75 -1.38
CA VAL A 76 -4.37 -2.04 -0.19
C VAL A 76 -4.20 -0.52 -0.36
N ALA A 77 -3.03 -0.08 -0.82
CA ALA A 77 -2.73 1.33 -1.05
C ALA A 77 -3.70 1.96 -2.04
N LEU A 78 -3.98 1.28 -3.17
CA LEU A 78 -4.90 1.75 -4.21
C LEU A 78 -6.31 2.01 -3.64
N PHE A 79 -6.88 1.05 -2.93
CA PHE A 79 -8.23 1.21 -2.37
C PHE A 79 -8.28 2.24 -1.27
N LEU A 80 -7.24 2.34 -0.46
CA LEU A 80 -7.12 3.33 0.59
C LEU A 80 -7.10 4.77 0.03
N VAL A 81 -6.33 5.03 -1.04
CA VAL A 81 -6.25 6.38 -1.63
C VAL A 81 -7.54 6.78 -2.33
N ILE A 82 -8.24 5.84 -2.98
CA ILE A 82 -9.57 6.09 -3.56
C ILE A 82 -10.53 6.57 -2.46
N PHE A 83 -10.56 5.86 -1.33
CA PHE A 83 -11.38 6.27 -0.20
C PHE A 83 -10.94 7.62 0.36
N ALA A 84 -9.63 7.85 0.54
CA ALA A 84 -9.09 9.09 1.06
C ALA A 84 -9.49 10.30 0.22
N VAL A 85 -9.41 10.22 -1.11
CA VAL A 85 -9.84 11.28 -2.03
C VAL A 85 -11.35 11.53 -1.92
N MET A 86 -12.16 10.48 -2.00
CA MET A 86 -13.63 10.60 -1.93
C MET A 86 -14.06 11.22 -0.61
N PHE A 87 -13.50 10.75 0.50
CA PHE A 87 -13.82 11.24 1.83
C PHE A 87 -13.36 12.69 2.05
N SER A 88 -12.15 13.03 1.57
CA SER A 88 -11.58 14.37 1.72
C SER A 88 -12.42 15.44 1.04
N LEU A 89 -12.93 15.14 -0.16
CA LEU A 89 -13.65 16.11 -1.01
C LEU A 89 -15.17 16.07 -0.84
N ALA A 90 -15.72 15.13 -0.07
CA ALA A 90 -17.16 15.02 0.14
C ALA A 90 -17.79 16.32 0.68
N ASP A 91 -17.14 16.97 1.64
CA ASP A 91 -17.63 18.18 2.28
C ASP A 91 -17.54 19.43 1.39
N PHE A 92 -16.57 19.44 0.46
CA PHE A 92 -16.45 20.54 -0.50
C PHE A 92 -17.61 20.54 -1.50
N LYS A 93 -18.06 19.35 -1.93
CA LYS A 93 -19.18 19.20 -2.87
C LYS A 93 -20.54 19.50 -2.25
N SER A 94 -20.73 19.12 -0.99
CA SER A 94 -21.99 19.32 -0.28
C SER A 94 -22.24 20.77 0.14
N GLY A 95 -21.28 21.67 -0.04
CA GLY A 95 -21.35 23.05 0.46
C GLY A 95 -21.24 23.15 1.99
N PHE A 96 -21.03 22.02 2.67
CA PHE A 96 -20.95 21.91 4.12
C PHE A 96 -19.87 22.85 4.73
N ILE A 97 -18.72 22.96 4.03
CA ILE A 97 -17.65 23.87 4.46
C ILE A 97 -18.09 25.35 4.44
N LYS A 98 -18.94 25.75 3.48
CA LYS A 98 -19.47 27.13 3.43
C LYS A 98 -20.38 27.42 4.63
N ASN A 99 -21.19 26.43 5.05
CA ASN A 99 -22.12 26.58 6.16
C ASN A 99 -21.43 26.52 7.53
N ILE A 100 -20.45 25.64 7.71
CA ILE A 100 -19.72 25.47 8.99
C ILE A 100 -18.53 26.41 9.10
N GLY A 101 -17.94 26.87 7.98
CA GLY A 101 -16.78 27.75 7.98
C GLY A 101 -16.96 29.07 8.76
N GLY A 102 -18.21 29.53 8.91
CA GLY A 102 -18.57 30.67 9.75
C GLY A 102 -18.82 30.33 11.22
N GLN A 103 -19.11 29.07 11.54
CA GLN A 103 -19.44 28.62 12.90
C GLN A 103 -18.28 27.91 13.60
N ALA A 104 -17.34 27.32 12.84
CA ALA A 104 -16.18 26.62 13.39
C ALA A 104 -15.17 27.62 13.97
N ARG A 105 -15.05 27.66 15.28
CA ARG A 105 -14.14 28.55 16.03
C ARG A 105 -12.65 28.36 15.63
N LYS A 106 -12.28 27.18 15.12
CA LYS A 106 -10.96 26.87 14.56
C LYS A 106 -11.09 25.84 13.44
N ARG A 107 -10.63 26.17 12.22
CA ARG A 107 -10.61 25.28 11.04
C ARG A 107 -9.77 24.03 11.26
N PHE A 108 -8.82 24.08 12.19
CA PHE A 108 -7.98 22.95 12.58
C PHE A 108 -8.78 21.72 13.01
N TYR A 109 -9.88 21.88 13.77
CA TYR A 109 -10.69 20.75 14.22
C TYR A 109 -11.34 19.98 13.09
N LEU A 110 -11.66 20.62 11.97
CA LEU A 110 -12.24 19.95 10.79
C LEU A 110 -11.20 19.04 10.11
N ILE A 111 -9.96 19.50 10.02
CA ILE A 111 -8.86 18.69 9.44
C ILE A 111 -8.50 17.56 10.41
N ALA A 112 -8.36 17.84 11.69
CA ALA A 112 -8.02 16.85 12.70
C ALA A 112 -9.07 15.72 12.79
N SER A 113 -10.36 16.04 12.73
CA SER A 113 -11.42 15.03 12.72
C SER A 113 -11.35 14.13 11.49
N LYS A 114 -11.05 14.69 10.31
CA LYS A 114 -10.86 13.90 9.08
C LYS A 114 -9.66 12.98 9.16
N THR A 115 -8.54 13.47 9.70
CA THR A 115 -7.33 12.67 9.92
C THR A 115 -7.63 11.48 10.83
N ILE A 116 -8.31 11.71 11.96
CA ILE A 116 -8.69 10.63 12.89
C ILE A 116 -9.58 9.58 12.20
N VAL A 117 -10.62 10.01 11.50
CA VAL A 117 -11.53 9.09 10.80
C VAL A 117 -10.79 8.29 9.73
N LEU A 118 -9.89 8.94 8.97
CA LEU A 118 -9.10 8.28 7.93
C LEU A 118 -8.13 7.24 8.52
N THR A 119 -7.47 7.56 9.63
CA THR A 119 -6.61 6.62 10.36
C THR A 119 -7.41 5.44 10.91
N MET A 120 -8.58 5.68 11.51
CA MET A 120 -9.47 4.61 11.97
C MET A 120 -9.94 3.73 10.82
N PHE A 121 -10.26 4.33 9.67
CA PHE A 121 -10.63 3.57 8.47
C PHE A 121 -9.48 2.69 8.00
N THR A 122 -8.23 3.19 8.00
CA THR A 122 -7.05 2.40 7.64
C THR A 122 -6.90 1.18 8.55
N VAL A 123 -7.04 1.36 9.88
CA VAL A 123 -6.99 0.24 10.84
C VAL A 123 -8.07 -0.80 10.52
N ILE A 124 -9.31 -0.36 10.33
CA ILE A 124 -10.44 -1.24 10.03
C ILE A 124 -10.20 -1.99 8.71
N LEU A 125 -9.69 -1.29 7.68
CA LEU A 125 -9.38 -1.89 6.39
C LEU A 125 -8.34 -3.02 6.52
N PHE A 126 -7.25 -2.79 7.26
CA PHE A 126 -6.20 -3.79 7.47
C PHE A 126 -6.71 -5.02 8.26
N VAL A 127 -7.50 -4.80 9.30
CA VAL A 127 -8.10 -5.90 10.08
C VAL A 127 -9.07 -6.73 9.23
N LEU A 128 -9.95 -6.05 8.48
CA LEU A 128 -10.89 -6.73 7.57
C LEU A 128 -10.16 -7.47 6.45
N PHE A 129 -9.10 -6.87 5.92
CA PHE A 129 -8.28 -7.49 4.89
C PHE A 129 -7.62 -8.78 5.39
N LEU A 130 -6.96 -8.73 6.55
CA LEU A 130 -6.32 -9.92 7.13
C LEU A 130 -7.33 -11.05 7.39
N PHE A 131 -8.49 -10.69 7.96
CA PHE A 131 -9.55 -11.66 8.22
C PHE A 131 -10.10 -12.26 6.91
N PHE A 132 -10.36 -11.42 5.92
CA PHE A 132 -10.89 -11.88 4.63
C PHE A 132 -9.85 -12.71 3.86
N GLN A 133 -8.56 -12.35 3.93
CA GLN A 133 -7.48 -13.15 3.35
C GLN A 133 -7.41 -14.54 3.99
N ALA A 134 -7.57 -14.65 5.32
CA ALA A 134 -7.63 -15.94 6.00
C ALA A 134 -8.82 -16.80 5.53
N LEU A 135 -9.99 -16.17 5.31
CA LEU A 135 -11.16 -16.85 4.73
C LEU A 135 -10.89 -17.31 3.29
N CYS A 136 -10.28 -16.47 2.45
CA CYS A 136 -9.91 -16.84 1.08
C CYS A 136 -8.94 -18.02 1.05
N ASN A 137 -7.93 -18.02 1.92
CA ASN A 137 -7.00 -19.15 2.03
C ASN A 137 -7.75 -20.44 2.39
N GLN A 138 -8.63 -20.40 3.39
CA GLN A 138 -9.41 -21.58 3.80
C GLN A 138 -10.34 -22.08 2.68
N VAL A 139 -11.02 -21.19 1.96
CA VAL A 139 -12.03 -21.56 0.95
C VAL A 139 -11.39 -21.91 -0.40
N ILE A 140 -10.41 -21.13 -0.85
CA ILE A 140 -9.83 -21.25 -2.20
C ILE A 140 -8.66 -22.23 -2.21
N LEU A 141 -7.74 -22.13 -1.24
CA LEU A 141 -6.57 -23.03 -1.15
C LEU A 141 -6.91 -24.33 -0.41
N GLY A 142 -8.00 -24.37 0.37
CA GLY A 142 -8.43 -25.55 1.13
C GLY A 142 -7.64 -25.80 2.42
N TYR A 143 -6.81 -24.87 2.86
CA TYR A 143 -6.06 -24.96 4.12
C TYR A 143 -5.83 -23.58 4.73
N LEU A 144 -5.58 -23.55 6.05
CA LEU A 144 -5.26 -22.33 6.80
C LEU A 144 -3.89 -22.52 7.46
N LYS A 145 -2.87 -21.78 6.97
CA LYS A 145 -1.53 -21.70 7.55
C LYS A 145 -1.21 -20.23 7.79
N TRP A 146 -1.02 -19.82 9.04
CA TRP A 146 -0.81 -18.40 9.38
C TRP A 146 0.56 -17.86 9.00
N GLY A 147 1.60 -18.70 8.98
CA GLY A 147 2.99 -18.29 8.87
C GLY A 147 3.57 -17.90 10.24
N ASP A 148 4.65 -17.10 10.26
CA ASP A 148 5.17 -16.54 11.50
C ASP A 148 4.29 -15.38 11.97
N THR A 149 3.67 -15.56 13.14
CA THR A 149 2.74 -14.56 13.68
C THR A 149 3.45 -13.34 14.27
N GLY A 150 4.70 -13.50 14.70
CA GLY A 150 5.51 -12.39 15.21
C GLY A 150 5.88 -11.42 14.08
N ASP A 151 6.40 -11.97 12.98
CA ASP A 151 6.75 -11.21 11.80
C ASP A 151 5.51 -10.58 11.14
N LEU A 152 4.39 -11.34 11.08
CA LEU A 152 3.12 -10.82 10.57
C LEU A 152 2.64 -9.59 11.36
N LEU A 153 2.65 -9.64 12.69
CA LEU A 153 2.18 -8.51 13.52
C LEU A 153 3.11 -7.29 13.39
N THR A 154 4.41 -7.53 13.32
CA THR A 154 5.41 -6.48 13.15
C THR A 154 5.26 -5.81 11.80
N TYR A 155 5.16 -6.59 10.73
CA TYR A 155 4.92 -6.11 9.38
C TYR A 155 3.59 -5.34 9.27
N LEU A 156 2.50 -5.92 9.77
CA LEU A 156 1.17 -5.30 9.77
C LEU A 156 1.18 -3.96 10.52
N GLY A 157 1.84 -3.88 11.68
CA GLY A 157 1.92 -2.65 12.46
C GLY A 157 2.68 -1.54 11.72
N THR A 158 3.82 -1.88 11.10
CA THR A 158 4.62 -0.92 10.33
C THR A 158 3.88 -0.45 9.08
N GLU A 159 3.32 -1.38 8.31
CA GLU A 159 2.55 -1.06 7.10
C GLU A 159 1.30 -0.24 7.40
N LEU A 160 0.64 -0.48 8.52
CA LEU A 160 -0.50 0.32 8.96
C LEU A 160 -0.11 1.78 9.18
N VAL A 161 1.03 2.05 9.81
CA VAL A 161 1.52 3.41 10.03
C VAL A 161 1.87 4.08 8.69
N LEU A 162 2.59 3.37 7.81
CA LEU A 162 2.97 3.88 6.49
C LEU A 162 1.73 4.19 5.62
N HIS A 163 0.77 3.27 5.58
CA HIS A 163 -0.47 3.47 4.83
C HIS A 163 -1.34 4.60 5.41
N ALA A 164 -1.40 4.75 6.74
CA ALA A 164 -2.08 5.88 7.37
C ALA A 164 -1.42 7.22 7.02
N ALA A 165 -0.08 7.28 7.06
CA ALA A 165 0.68 8.46 6.65
C ALA A 165 0.42 8.78 5.16
N PHE A 166 0.43 7.77 4.29
CA PHE A 166 0.14 7.93 2.88
C PHE A 166 -1.29 8.44 2.62
N ALA A 167 -2.28 7.88 3.31
CA ALA A 167 -3.67 8.33 3.22
C ALA A 167 -3.85 9.79 3.64
N ILE A 168 -3.18 10.22 4.73
CA ILE A 168 -3.18 11.61 5.21
C ILE A 168 -2.52 12.53 4.18
N PHE A 169 -1.42 12.10 3.57
CA PHE A 169 -0.75 12.84 2.50
C PHE A 169 -1.68 13.03 1.29
N ILE A 170 -2.33 11.98 0.83
CA ILE A 170 -3.32 12.06 -0.27
C ILE A 170 -4.51 12.94 0.09
N MET A 171 -4.99 12.88 1.33
CA MET A 171 -6.02 13.80 1.85
C MET A 171 -5.58 15.25 1.71
N ALA A 172 -4.36 15.59 2.14
CA ALA A 172 -3.83 16.94 2.07
C ALA A 172 -3.72 17.43 0.61
N LEU A 173 -3.18 16.60 -0.28
CA LEU A 173 -3.11 16.90 -1.72
C LEU A 173 -4.51 17.12 -2.32
N SER A 174 -5.48 16.29 -1.97
CA SER A 174 -6.85 16.41 -2.48
C SER A 174 -7.52 17.72 -2.04
N ILE A 175 -7.27 18.16 -0.81
CA ILE A 175 -7.78 19.44 -0.28
C ILE A 175 -7.14 20.63 -1.03
N ILE A 176 -5.87 20.53 -1.42
CA ILE A 176 -5.17 21.58 -2.18
C ILE A 176 -5.70 21.63 -3.62
N ILE A 177 -5.84 20.48 -4.27
CA ILE A 177 -6.26 20.38 -5.69
C ILE A 177 -7.75 20.73 -5.87
N GLN A 178 -8.60 20.40 -4.89
CA GLN A 178 -10.07 20.64 -4.87
C GLN A 178 -10.84 20.05 -6.07
N SER A 179 -10.24 19.23 -6.88
CA SER A 179 -10.84 18.55 -8.02
C SER A 179 -10.83 17.04 -7.80
N ASN A 180 -12.01 16.40 -7.77
CA ASN A 180 -12.10 14.95 -7.58
C ASN A 180 -11.36 14.18 -8.67
N ALA A 181 -11.52 14.57 -9.92
CA ALA A 181 -10.91 13.86 -11.04
C ALA A 181 -9.38 13.97 -10.99
N ALA A 182 -8.85 15.19 -10.83
CA ALA A 182 -7.42 15.42 -10.75
C ALA A 182 -6.78 14.77 -9.52
N SER A 183 -7.42 14.89 -8.34
CA SER A 183 -6.95 14.23 -7.11
C SER A 183 -6.98 12.71 -7.23
N MET A 184 -8.00 12.13 -7.87
CA MET A 184 -8.12 10.69 -8.05
C MET A 184 -7.04 10.16 -8.99
N ILE A 185 -6.82 10.83 -10.14
CA ILE A 185 -5.77 10.45 -11.09
C ILE A 185 -4.40 10.51 -10.42
N LEU A 186 -4.10 11.59 -9.69
CA LEU A 186 -2.84 11.73 -8.98
C LEU A 186 -2.66 10.68 -7.88
N ALA A 187 -3.71 10.44 -7.07
CA ALA A 187 -3.67 9.46 -6.00
C ALA A 187 -3.44 8.04 -6.52
N ILE A 188 -4.13 7.65 -7.59
CA ILE A 188 -3.94 6.35 -8.24
C ILE A 188 -2.51 6.27 -8.81
N ALA A 189 -2.05 7.28 -9.55
CA ALA A 189 -0.72 7.29 -10.14
C ALA A 189 0.39 7.14 -9.08
N LEU A 190 0.23 7.79 -7.91
CA LEU A 190 1.16 7.65 -6.79
C LEU A 190 1.07 6.27 -6.13
N SER A 191 -0.14 5.70 -5.98
CA SER A 191 -0.32 4.41 -5.29
C SER A 191 0.21 3.22 -6.08
N ILE A 192 0.21 3.29 -7.41
CA ILE A 192 0.74 2.23 -8.31
C ILE A 192 2.16 2.53 -8.81
N ASP A 193 2.84 3.47 -8.18
CA ASP A 193 4.19 3.94 -8.53
C ASP A 193 4.38 4.38 -10.00
N LEU A 194 3.32 4.81 -10.67
CA LEU A 194 3.42 5.36 -12.03
C LEU A 194 4.34 6.60 -12.07
N ALA A 195 4.45 7.32 -10.95
CA ALA A 195 5.32 8.48 -10.80
C ALA A 195 6.82 8.14 -10.78
N VAL A 196 7.21 6.86 -10.66
CA VAL A 196 8.61 6.41 -10.71
C VAL A 196 9.32 6.85 -11.98
N ILE A 197 8.62 6.91 -13.10
CA ILE A 197 9.19 7.39 -14.36
C ILE A 197 9.65 8.85 -14.20
N LEU A 198 8.86 9.68 -13.51
CA LEU A 198 9.23 11.07 -13.24
C LEU A 198 10.35 11.16 -12.20
N TYR A 199 10.32 10.31 -11.17
CA TYR A 199 11.35 10.26 -10.13
C TYR A 199 12.70 9.85 -10.71
N SER A 200 12.74 8.82 -11.55
CA SER A 200 13.97 8.38 -12.20
C SER A 200 14.57 9.43 -13.15
N MET A 201 13.74 10.25 -13.76
CA MET A 201 14.23 11.40 -14.54
C MET A 201 14.85 12.47 -13.64
N PHE A 202 14.23 12.74 -12.50
CA PHE A 202 14.74 13.70 -11.52
C PHE A 202 16.04 13.21 -10.87
N ASP A 203 16.11 11.93 -10.49
CA ASP A 203 17.31 11.33 -9.91
C ASP A 203 18.51 11.42 -10.87
N ARG A 204 18.30 11.11 -12.16
CA ARG A 204 19.34 11.29 -13.20
C ARG A 204 19.74 12.76 -13.37
N PHE A 205 18.81 13.69 -13.20
CA PHE A 205 19.12 15.12 -13.27
C PHE A 205 19.99 15.53 -12.07
N VAL A 206 19.63 15.10 -10.84
CA VAL A 206 20.39 15.41 -9.64
C VAL A 206 21.77 14.79 -9.69
N GLN A 207 21.92 13.51 -10.06
CA GLN A 207 23.21 12.86 -10.22
C GLN A 207 24.10 13.59 -11.22
N LYS A 208 23.54 14.04 -12.34
CA LYS A 208 24.31 14.73 -13.39
C LYS A 208 24.83 16.10 -12.96
N TYR A 209 24.08 16.85 -12.13
CA TYR A 209 24.42 18.24 -11.80
C TYR A 209 24.99 18.41 -10.40
N ALA A 210 24.67 17.52 -9.45
CA ALA A 210 25.11 17.62 -8.05
C ALA A 210 26.13 16.55 -7.66
N ASP A 211 26.40 15.54 -8.52
CA ASP A 211 27.30 14.39 -8.26
C ASP A 211 26.99 13.70 -6.90
N VAL A 212 25.70 13.64 -6.55
CA VAL A 212 25.19 13.02 -5.32
C VAL A 212 24.36 11.80 -5.72
N ASP A 213 24.62 10.69 -5.06
CA ASP A 213 23.80 9.48 -5.19
C ASP A 213 22.50 9.68 -4.38
N PHE A 214 21.49 10.22 -5.05
CA PHE A 214 20.20 10.57 -4.47
C PHE A 214 19.08 9.83 -5.19
N HIS A 215 18.26 9.12 -4.41
CA HIS A 215 17.08 8.42 -4.90
C HIS A 215 15.84 8.94 -4.19
N ILE A 216 14.97 9.60 -4.93
CA ILE A 216 13.73 10.18 -4.38
C ILE A 216 12.84 9.12 -3.70
N MET A 217 12.81 7.90 -4.23
CA MET A 217 11.98 6.81 -3.69
C MET A 217 12.31 6.48 -2.24
N ASP A 218 13.56 6.62 -1.81
CA ASP A 218 14.00 6.32 -0.43
C ASP A 218 13.37 7.28 0.60
N TYR A 219 12.93 8.44 0.14
CA TYR A 219 12.31 9.48 0.97
C TYR A 219 10.78 9.53 0.86
N LEU A 220 10.20 8.79 -0.08
CA LEU A 220 8.76 8.76 -0.27
C LEU A 220 8.11 7.63 0.53
N VAL A 221 6.91 7.90 1.07
CA VAL A 221 6.14 6.88 1.80
C VAL A 221 5.82 5.67 0.92
N THR A 222 5.54 5.88 -0.35
CA THR A 222 5.28 4.79 -1.32
C THR A 222 6.52 3.90 -1.52
N GLY A 223 7.71 4.51 -1.61
CA GLY A 223 8.97 3.77 -1.68
C GLY A 223 9.23 2.96 -0.41
N LYS A 224 8.97 3.54 0.76
CA LYS A 224 9.12 2.85 2.05
C LYS A 224 8.15 1.68 2.22
N ILE A 225 6.90 1.81 1.74
CA ILE A 225 5.93 0.71 1.68
C ILE A 225 6.47 -0.43 0.81
N SER A 226 7.03 -0.12 -0.35
CA SER A 226 7.55 -1.13 -1.29
C SER A 226 8.89 -1.73 -0.85
N ALA A 227 9.65 -1.06 0.01
CA ALA A 227 10.97 -1.50 0.46
C ALA A 227 10.92 -2.39 1.72
N LEU A 228 9.80 -2.46 2.44
CA LEU A 228 9.72 -3.19 3.71
C LEU A 228 9.76 -4.71 3.46
N PRO A 229 10.81 -5.43 3.94
CA PRO A 229 10.93 -6.85 3.73
C PRO A 229 9.93 -7.64 4.59
N MET A 230 9.60 -8.87 4.19
CA MET A 230 8.68 -9.75 4.90
C MET A 230 9.13 -10.02 6.34
N ALA A 231 10.42 -10.34 6.56
CA ALA A 231 11.03 -10.52 7.88
C ALA A 231 11.77 -9.24 8.28
N ALA A 232 11.04 -8.16 8.54
CA ALA A 232 11.62 -6.86 8.86
C ALA A 232 12.35 -6.88 10.20
N GLN A 233 13.63 -6.54 10.19
CA GLN A 233 14.40 -6.33 11.41
C GLN A 233 14.11 -4.93 12.00
N THR A 234 14.52 -4.72 13.25
CA THR A 234 14.33 -3.44 13.94
C THR A 234 14.95 -2.27 13.18
N SER A 235 16.08 -2.49 12.48
CA SER A 235 16.73 -1.52 11.61
C SER A 235 15.86 -1.11 10.42
N ASP A 236 15.20 -2.10 9.79
CA ASP A 236 14.36 -1.86 8.61
C ASP A 236 13.10 -1.07 8.99
N ILE A 237 12.49 -1.41 10.13
CA ILE A 237 11.36 -0.69 10.69
C ILE A 237 11.74 0.75 11.02
N GLN A 238 12.90 0.95 11.65
CA GLN A 238 13.38 2.28 12.00
C GLN A 238 13.65 3.13 10.75
N SER A 239 14.25 2.55 9.71
CA SER A 239 14.48 3.25 8.44
C SER A 239 13.19 3.55 7.68
N ALA A 240 12.17 2.70 7.81
CA ALA A 240 10.86 2.91 7.20
C ALA A 240 10.04 4.03 7.88
N LEU A 241 10.19 4.22 9.19
CA LEU A 241 9.41 5.19 9.96
C LEU A 241 10.10 6.55 10.13
N LEU A 242 11.38 6.67 9.80
CA LEU A 242 12.13 7.93 9.78
C LEU A 242 12.14 8.57 8.40
#